data_adb63e6d6b6b6b42eba096fbf7e7eb43
#
_entry.id   adb63e6d6b6b6b42eba096fbf7e7eb43
#
_cell.length_a   1.000
_cell.length_b   1.000
_cell.length_c   1.000
_cell.angle_alpha   90.00
_cell.angle_beta   90.00
_cell.angle_gamma   90.00
#
_symmetry.space_group_name_H-M   'P 1'
#
loop_
_entity.id
_entity.type
_entity.pdbx_description
1 polymer ?
#
loop_
_entity_poly.entity_id
_entity_poly.type
_entity_poly.pdbx_seq_one_letter_code
_entity_poly.pdbx_strand_id
1 'polypeptide(L)'
;KEIRRLYSELDEVQFKPDYMCLIIDKIEHYDKACKDGFYINGIHYERLLGTNGGVKNSTIVFVSSRVAPELKRRLENGRDLSKPLVPAKFESYKALSCSGSTPVSLPHGICVVPDCVTHFKSNVIYIDDEGVDEPKMEYRENEDVELIDSDGYGLMLPSLAQRWSQELGLDYVMSGANTRFSWEKGMVFCFDFLEFADKVAGTRIIKDAWGNEVDLSNIELILTTSQLKLWDSYKSFDDYLDNCLKNGYTFGIPKVCPKKLENERYLNYQFIQSFKLTDEQIEELIQPTIKEIKDILGLDYKKSILFLKGMFLNEDNLWKVENDFAKALMVDPEMINDPFVRNRIYQMIRKRIKDAKIGVIKVAGNYSIISGDPYSLCQSMFGLKITGLLKAGELYNKYWIDKGAEYVTCFRAPMTAANNVIKLRVSNTKDMQHWYKYMTTCTILNSWDTTTHATNGADKDGDMYLLTDNKVLVKNTLN
;
A
#
# COMPACT_ATOMS: atom_id res chain seq x y z
N LYS A 1 13.88 -12.68 4.24
CA LYS A 1 14.51 -11.72 5.18
C LYS A 1 14.02 -11.92 6.61
N GLU A 2 12.72 -12.17 6.85
CA GLU A 2 12.19 -12.41 8.21
C GLU A 2 12.63 -13.76 8.79
N ILE A 3 12.71 -14.80 7.97
CA ILE A 3 13.30 -16.07 8.40
C ILE A 3 14.76 -15.87 8.80
N ARG A 4 15.51 -14.99 8.14
CA ARG A 4 16.86 -14.60 8.57
C ARG A 4 16.87 -13.89 9.93
N ARG A 5 15.83 -13.11 10.28
CA ARG A 5 15.69 -12.48 11.61
C ARG A 5 15.34 -13.47 12.71
N LEU A 6 14.63 -14.55 12.38
CA LEU A 6 14.38 -15.64 13.32
C LEU A 6 15.67 -16.35 13.72
N TYR A 7 16.72 -16.24 12.92
CA TYR A 7 18.07 -16.75 13.12
C TYR A 7 19.06 -15.56 13.08
N SER A 8 18.95 -14.64 14.04
CA SER A 8 19.88 -13.51 14.16
C SER A 8 21.33 -14.03 14.24
N GLU A 9 22.19 -13.77 13.34
CA GLU A 9 23.64 -14.08 13.30
C GLU A 9 24.09 -14.88 12.08
N LEU A 10 23.42 -14.69 10.92
CA LEU A 10 23.81 -15.39 9.72
C LEU A 10 24.66 -14.54 8.80
N ASP A 11 25.90 -14.96 8.64
CA ASP A 11 26.72 -14.58 7.50
C ASP A 11 25.93 -14.81 6.19
N GLU A 12 25.80 -13.80 5.36
CA GLU A 12 24.96 -13.83 4.15
C GLU A 12 25.37 -14.91 3.13
N VAL A 13 26.57 -15.45 3.27
CA VAL A 13 27.21 -16.40 2.34
C VAL A 13 27.01 -17.85 2.74
N GLN A 14 26.57 -18.17 3.96
CA GLN A 14 26.46 -19.57 4.41
C GLN A 14 25.09 -20.18 4.05
N PHE A 15 25.12 -21.34 3.39
CA PHE A 15 23.94 -22.18 3.23
C PHE A 15 23.43 -22.66 4.59
N LYS A 16 22.16 -22.42 4.89
CA LYS A 16 21.52 -22.89 6.12
C LYS A 16 20.62 -24.08 5.80
N PRO A 17 20.93 -25.25 6.36
CA PRO A 17 20.15 -26.46 6.12
C PRO A 17 18.79 -26.45 6.84
N ASP A 18 18.49 -25.44 7.66
CA ASP A 18 17.28 -25.44 8.48
C ASP A 18 16.01 -24.98 7.76
N TYR A 19 16.12 -24.30 6.62
CA TYR A 19 14.96 -23.87 5.82
C TYR A 19 15.26 -23.79 4.34
N MET A 20 14.22 -23.90 3.54
CA MET A 20 14.26 -23.71 2.10
C MET A 20 12.92 -23.20 1.56
N CYS A 21 12.97 -22.45 0.45
CA CYS A 21 11.78 -22.04 -0.29
C CYS A 21 11.72 -22.87 -1.57
N LEU A 22 10.59 -23.53 -1.79
CA LEU A 22 10.37 -24.38 -2.97
C LEU A 22 9.17 -23.85 -3.77
N ILE A 23 9.30 -23.98 -5.09
CA ILE A 23 8.19 -23.87 -6.05
C ILE A 23 7.87 -25.30 -6.48
N ILE A 24 6.61 -25.70 -6.34
CA ILE A 24 6.17 -27.05 -6.66
C ILE A 24 5.08 -26.95 -7.74
N ASP A 25 5.40 -27.36 -8.95
CA ASP A 25 4.55 -27.17 -10.13
C ASP A 25 3.40 -28.18 -10.23
N LYS A 26 3.60 -29.42 -9.68
CA LYS A 26 2.59 -30.48 -9.76
C LYS A 26 1.81 -30.58 -8.45
N ILE A 27 0.49 -30.55 -8.54
CA ILE A 27 -0.43 -30.57 -7.40
C ILE A 27 -0.20 -31.81 -6.50
N GLU A 28 0.01 -32.97 -7.11
CA GLU A 28 0.27 -34.23 -6.38
C GLU A 28 1.53 -34.14 -5.51
N HIS A 29 2.61 -33.53 -6.05
CA HIS A 29 3.85 -33.33 -5.32
C HIS A 29 3.69 -32.27 -4.25
N TYR A 30 2.88 -31.23 -4.53
CA TYR A 30 2.53 -30.18 -3.58
C TYR A 30 1.81 -30.77 -2.36
N ASP A 31 0.73 -31.53 -2.60
CA ASP A 31 -0.06 -32.12 -1.54
C ASP A 31 0.77 -33.07 -0.66
N LYS A 32 1.57 -33.92 -1.30
CA LYS A 32 2.46 -34.85 -0.61
C LYS A 32 3.50 -34.10 0.23
N ALA A 33 4.19 -33.12 -0.35
CA ALA A 33 5.20 -32.34 0.37
C ALA A 33 4.61 -31.53 1.53
N CYS A 34 3.40 -30.98 1.35
CA CYS A 34 2.72 -30.21 2.40
C CYS A 34 2.21 -31.09 3.55
N LYS A 35 1.78 -32.33 3.26
CA LYS A 35 1.22 -33.26 4.22
C LYS A 35 2.28 -34.06 4.95
N ASP A 36 3.20 -34.68 4.19
CA ASP A 36 4.13 -35.68 4.70
C ASP A 36 5.55 -35.12 4.92
N GLY A 37 5.82 -33.93 4.37
CA GLY A 37 7.19 -33.41 4.27
C GLY A 37 8.03 -34.21 3.28
N PHE A 38 9.36 -34.06 3.37
CA PHE A 38 10.31 -34.79 2.54
C PHE A 38 11.72 -34.81 3.19
N TYR A 39 12.57 -35.68 2.71
CA TYR A 39 13.95 -35.82 3.19
C TYR A 39 14.96 -35.32 2.16
N ILE A 40 15.94 -34.53 2.63
CA ILE A 40 17.14 -34.18 1.86
C ILE A 40 18.37 -34.41 2.75
N ASN A 41 19.31 -35.18 2.27
CA ASN A 41 20.56 -35.52 3.00
C ASN A 41 20.29 -36.00 4.45
N GLY A 42 19.24 -36.80 4.65
CA GLY A 42 18.89 -37.35 5.95
C GLY A 42 18.14 -36.37 6.89
N ILE A 43 17.91 -35.13 6.47
CA ILE A 43 17.14 -34.13 7.22
C ILE A 43 15.70 -34.16 6.72
N HIS A 44 14.74 -34.32 7.63
CA HIS A 44 13.33 -34.19 7.33
C HIS A 44 12.90 -32.72 7.34
N TYR A 45 12.16 -32.31 6.31
CA TYR A 45 11.59 -30.96 6.14
C TYR A 45 10.08 -31.02 6.13
N GLU A 46 9.46 -30.13 6.86
CA GLU A 46 8.01 -29.97 6.93
C GLU A 46 7.58 -28.56 6.55
N ARG A 47 6.33 -28.43 6.07
CA ARG A 47 5.77 -27.15 5.68
C ARG A 47 5.67 -26.21 6.88
N LEU A 48 6.14 -24.97 6.72
CA LEU A 48 5.95 -23.90 7.69
C LEU A 48 4.80 -22.96 7.24
N LEU A 49 4.92 -22.36 6.06
CA LEU A 49 3.94 -21.41 5.53
C LEU A 49 4.12 -21.20 4.01
N GLY A 50 3.11 -20.62 3.36
CA GLY A 50 3.24 -20.04 2.01
C GLY A 50 3.84 -18.62 2.07
N THR A 51 4.55 -18.20 1.04
CA THR A 51 5.06 -16.82 0.95
C THR A 51 3.98 -15.85 0.49
N ASN A 52 4.16 -14.54 0.70
CA ASN A 52 3.22 -13.50 0.25
C ASN A 52 2.91 -13.51 -1.26
N GLY A 53 3.85 -13.95 -2.08
CA GLY A 53 3.65 -14.18 -3.52
C GLY A 53 3.31 -15.63 -3.88
N GLY A 54 3.23 -16.51 -2.88
CA GLY A 54 3.19 -17.96 -3.03
C GLY A 54 1.92 -18.47 -3.71
N VAL A 55 0.80 -17.78 -3.49
CA VAL A 55 -0.47 -18.12 -4.14
C VAL A 55 -0.34 -18.06 -5.68
N LYS A 56 0.43 -17.10 -6.20
CA LYS A 56 0.68 -16.98 -7.66
C LYS A 56 1.77 -17.91 -8.15
N ASN A 57 2.77 -18.21 -7.33
CA ASN A 57 3.99 -18.90 -7.72
C ASN A 57 4.17 -20.23 -7.00
N SER A 58 3.19 -20.70 -6.23
CA SER A 58 3.26 -21.93 -5.42
C SER A 58 4.51 -22.04 -4.54
N THR A 59 5.03 -20.88 -4.08
CA THR A 59 6.25 -20.83 -3.29
C THR A 59 5.95 -21.08 -1.82
N ILE A 60 6.54 -22.11 -1.26
CA ILE A 60 6.33 -22.54 0.11
C ILE A 60 7.65 -22.57 0.85
N VAL A 61 7.60 -22.20 2.13
CA VAL A 61 8.72 -22.31 3.06
C VAL A 61 8.61 -23.64 3.80
N PHE A 62 9.64 -24.46 3.67
CA PHE A 62 9.84 -25.68 4.43
C PHE A 62 10.99 -25.49 5.41
N VAL A 63 10.86 -26.09 6.56
CA VAL A 63 11.85 -26.04 7.63
C VAL A 63 12.19 -27.43 8.15
N SER A 64 13.42 -27.62 8.63
CA SER A 64 13.80 -28.90 9.23
C SER A 64 12.93 -29.18 10.46
N SER A 65 12.54 -30.45 10.65
CA SER A 65 11.74 -30.85 11.81
C SER A 65 12.42 -30.53 13.14
N ARG A 66 13.73 -30.32 13.15
CA ARG A 66 14.47 -29.88 14.33
C ARG A 66 14.04 -28.50 14.86
N VAL A 67 13.77 -27.55 13.95
CA VAL A 67 13.44 -26.17 14.30
C VAL A 67 11.93 -25.84 14.14
N ALA A 68 11.20 -26.71 13.45
CA ALA A 68 9.79 -26.50 13.14
C ALA A 68 8.90 -26.25 14.36
N PRO A 69 9.01 -27.00 15.47
CA PRO A 69 8.15 -26.78 16.64
C PRO A 69 8.29 -25.38 17.22
N GLU A 70 9.52 -24.89 17.36
CA GLU A 70 9.80 -23.57 17.91
C GLU A 70 9.32 -22.47 16.94
N LEU A 71 9.55 -22.61 15.64
CA LEU A 71 9.07 -21.63 14.64
C LEU A 71 7.55 -21.58 14.58
N LYS A 72 6.87 -22.72 14.61
CA LYS A 72 5.42 -22.80 14.66
C LYS A 72 4.86 -22.13 15.92
N ARG A 73 5.45 -22.41 17.09
CA ARG A 73 5.08 -21.76 18.35
C ARG A 73 5.23 -20.23 18.29
N ARG A 74 6.35 -19.76 17.72
CA ARG A 74 6.57 -18.31 17.54
C ARG A 74 5.56 -17.69 16.56
N LEU A 75 5.25 -18.38 15.46
CA LEU A 75 4.23 -17.92 14.50
C LEU A 75 2.84 -17.82 15.11
N GLU A 76 2.45 -18.74 16.01
CA GLU A 76 1.17 -18.66 16.72
C GLU A 76 1.11 -17.50 17.73
N ASN A 77 2.26 -16.99 18.14
CA ASN A 77 2.43 -15.84 19.03
C ASN A 77 1.53 -15.82 20.27
N GLY A 78 1.26 -16.98 20.88
CA GLY A 78 0.47 -17.08 22.12
C GLY A 78 -1.02 -16.80 21.97
N ARG A 79 -1.55 -16.71 20.75
CA ARG A 79 -2.99 -16.53 20.53
C ARG A 79 -3.82 -17.67 21.10
N ASP A 80 -5.06 -17.42 21.43
CA ASP A 80 -6.03 -18.44 21.83
C ASP A 80 -6.36 -19.35 20.64
N LEU A 81 -5.91 -20.61 20.71
CA LEU A 81 -6.12 -21.62 19.66
C LEU A 81 -7.55 -22.14 19.57
N SER A 82 -8.40 -21.87 20.55
CA SER A 82 -9.81 -22.25 20.53
C SER A 82 -10.69 -21.35 19.65
N LYS A 83 -10.18 -20.16 19.30
CA LYS A 83 -10.89 -19.22 18.46
C LYS A 83 -10.98 -19.71 17.01
N PRO A 84 -12.17 -19.63 16.38
CA PRO A 84 -12.34 -20.05 15.00
C PRO A 84 -11.51 -19.20 14.04
N LEU A 85 -10.97 -19.84 13.01
CA LEU A 85 -10.15 -19.20 11.98
C LEU A 85 -10.69 -19.51 10.59
N VAL A 86 -10.54 -18.57 9.68
CA VAL A 86 -10.70 -18.80 8.24
C VAL A 86 -9.33 -19.25 7.70
N PRO A 87 -9.15 -20.53 7.27
CA PRO A 87 -7.82 -21.07 6.93
C PRO A 87 -7.07 -20.25 5.89
N ALA A 88 -7.74 -19.80 4.83
CA ALA A 88 -7.12 -19.02 3.78
C ALA A 88 -6.59 -17.66 4.28
N LYS A 89 -7.36 -16.96 5.13
CA LYS A 89 -6.94 -15.70 5.76
C LYS A 89 -5.78 -15.94 6.72
N PHE A 90 -5.83 -17.01 7.51
CA PHE A 90 -4.77 -17.35 8.46
C PHE A 90 -3.44 -17.65 7.78
N GLU A 91 -3.43 -18.39 6.67
CA GLU A 91 -2.20 -18.61 5.87
C GLU A 91 -1.63 -17.30 5.32
N SER A 92 -2.50 -16.40 4.86
CA SER A 92 -2.08 -15.06 4.42
C SER A 92 -1.46 -14.24 5.56
N TYR A 93 -1.98 -14.36 6.77
CA TYR A 93 -1.42 -13.66 7.94
C TYR A 93 -0.07 -14.25 8.36
N LYS A 94 0.10 -15.58 8.33
CA LYS A 94 1.42 -16.22 8.56
C LYS A 94 2.46 -15.74 7.55
N ALA A 95 2.05 -15.55 6.29
CA ALA A 95 2.93 -15.09 5.22
C ALA A 95 3.50 -13.66 5.47
N LEU A 96 2.88 -12.86 6.34
CA LEU A 96 3.40 -11.54 6.73
C LEU A 96 4.77 -11.62 7.39
N SER A 97 5.10 -12.74 8.07
CA SER A 97 6.42 -13.00 8.63
C SER A 97 7.54 -13.03 7.58
N CYS A 98 7.19 -13.20 6.30
CA CYS A 98 8.13 -13.14 5.17
C CYS A 98 8.31 -11.72 4.60
N SER A 99 7.59 -10.71 5.12
CA SER A 99 7.72 -9.32 4.69
C SER A 99 9.04 -8.72 5.16
N GLY A 100 9.80 -8.13 4.25
CA GLY A 100 11.00 -7.38 4.63
C GLY A 100 10.61 -6.03 5.22
N SER A 101 11.14 -5.69 6.39
CA SER A 101 10.93 -4.39 7.03
C SER A 101 12.21 -3.93 7.72
N THR A 102 12.37 -2.61 7.89
CA THR A 102 13.44 -2.04 8.71
C THR A 102 12.96 -1.93 10.14
N PRO A 103 13.68 -2.49 11.14
CA PRO A 103 13.29 -2.34 12.53
C PRO A 103 13.31 -0.88 12.97
N VAL A 104 12.34 -0.52 13.80
CA VAL A 104 12.25 0.80 14.45
C VAL A 104 11.91 0.60 15.92
N SER A 105 12.11 1.66 16.72
CA SER A 105 11.73 1.65 18.13
C SER A 105 10.23 1.43 18.29
N LEU A 106 9.86 0.64 19.30
CA LEU A 106 8.46 0.46 19.67
C LEU A 106 7.86 1.81 20.09
N PRO A 107 6.62 2.15 19.68
CA PRO A 107 5.91 3.31 20.23
C PRO A 107 5.81 3.23 21.76
N HIS A 108 5.87 4.36 22.46
CA HIS A 108 5.75 4.37 23.92
C HIS A 108 4.38 3.88 24.40
N GLY A 109 3.34 4.07 23.57
CA GLY A 109 2.01 3.52 23.83
C GLY A 109 1.30 3.24 22.52
N ILE A 110 0.58 2.14 22.48
CA ILE A 110 -0.25 1.71 21.34
C ILE A 110 -1.66 1.42 21.85
N CYS A 111 -2.66 1.95 21.17
CA CYS A 111 -4.05 1.61 21.42
C CYS A 111 -4.67 1.02 20.16
N VAL A 112 -5.40 -0.10 20.30
CA VAL A 112 -6.18 -0.70 19.21
C VAL A 112 -7.63 -0.30 19.39
N VAL A 113 -8.22 0.29 18.36
CA VAL A 113 -9.62 0.76 18.38
C VAL A 113 -10.48 0.00 17.37
N PRO A 114 -11.80 -0.09 17.57
CA PRO A 114 -12.70 -0.57 16.53
C PRO A 114 -12.57 0.24 15.26
N ASP A 115 -12.83 -0.39 14.12
CA ASP A 115 -12.81 0.30 12.84
C ASP A 115 -13.89 1.38 12.77
N CYS A 116 -13.58 2.46 12.05
CA CYS A 116 -14.54 3.51 11.71
C CYS A 116 -15.47 3.00 10.60
N VAL A 117 -16.74 2.84 10.91
CA VAL A 117 -17.76 2.36 9.97
C VAL A 117 -18.78 3.47 9.72
N THR A 118 -19.04 3.74 8.44
CA THR A 118 -20.07 4.70 8.02
C THR A 118 -21.17 4.00 7.23
N HIS A 119 -22.38 4.53 7.34
CA HIS A 119 -23.57 4.04 6.64
C HIS A 119 -24.17 5.19 5.84
N PHE A 120 -24.45 4.96 4.58
CA PHE A 120 -25.03 5.94 3.68
C PHE A 120 -25.84 5.26 2.58
N LYS A 121 -26.68 6.05 1.89
CA LYS A 121 -27.44 5.57 0.74
C LYS A 121 -26.72 5.92 -0.56
N SER A 122 -26.65 4.95 -1.47
CA SER A 122 -26.05 5.14 -2.79
C SER A 122 -26.79 4.34 -3.86
N ASN A 123 -26.67 4.81 -5.08
CA ASN A 123 -27.06 4.00 -6.24
C ASN A 123 -25.92 3.07 -6.60
N VAL A 124 -26.19 1.80 -6.70
CA VAL A 124 -25.19 0.77 -6.91
C VAL A 124 -25.56 -0.18 -8.05
N ILE A 125 -24.54 -0.72 -8.71
CA ILE A 125 -24.69 -1.89 -9.55
C ILE A 125 -24.37 -3.10 -8.67
N TYR A 126 -25.40 -3.87 -8.36
CA TYR A 126 -25.27 -5.09 -7.58
C TYR A 126 -25.04 -6.28 -8.51
N ILE A 127 -24.08 -7.12 -8.16
CA ILE A 127 -23.80 -8.37 -8.88
C ILE A 127 -24.14 -9.51 -7.93
N ASP A 128 -25.21 -10.25 -8.28
CA ASP A 128 -25.60 -11.47 -7.58
C ASP A 128 -24.94 -12.66 -8.28
N ASP A 129 -23.95 -13.24 -7.60
CA ASP A 129 -23.20 -14.41 -8.04
C ASP A 129 -23.34 -15.61 -7.07
N GLU A 130 -24.14 -15.46 -6.00
CA GLU A 130 -24.32 -16.51 -5.02
C GLU A 130 -25.21 -17.64 -5.55
N GLY A 131 -24.60 -18.82 -5.76
CA GLY A 131 -25.29 -20.05 -6.12
C GLY A 131 -25.94 -20.09 -7.51
N VAL A 132 -25.52 -19.22 -8.42
CA VAL A 132 -26.00 -19.15 -9.79
C VAL A 132 -24.86 -19.39 -10.79
N ASP A 133 -25.13 -20.12 -11.86
CA ASP A 133 -24.17 -20.37 -12.95
C ASP A 133 -23.89 -19.11 -13.78
N GLU A 134 -24.85 -18.19 -13.85
CA GLU A 134 -24.74 -16.91 -14.54
C GLU A 134 -25.01 -15.75 -13.58
N PRO A 135 -24.00 -14.92 -13.24
CA PRO A 135 -24.19 -13.76 -12.41
C PRO A 135 -25.17 -12.76 -13.00
N LYS A 136 -26.07 -12.23 -12.17
CA LYS A 136 -27.03 -11.20 -12.57
C LYS A 136 -26.58 -9.84 -12.11
N MET A 137 -26.60 -8.85 -13.02
CA MET A 137 -26.38 -7.45 -12.66
C MET A 137 -27.73 -6.74 -12.48
N GLU A 138 -27.89 -6.07 -11.35
CA GLU A 138 -29.05 -5.26 -11.02
C GLU A 138 -28.63 -3.84 -10.67
N TYR A 139 -29.32 -2.84 -11.22
CA TYR A 139 -29.18 -1.47 -10.74
C TYR A 139 -30.16 -1.26 -9.59
N ARG A 140 -29.63 -0.86 -8.44
CA ARG A 140 -30.40 -0.58 -7.22
C ARG A 140 -30.23 0.85 -6.81
N GLU A 141 -31.35 1.55 -6.62
CA GLU A 141 -31.37 2.94 -6.16
C GLU A 141 -31.50 2.99 -4.63
N ASN A 142 -30.81 3.97 -4.03
CA ASN A 142 -30.87 4.21 -2.58
C ASN A 142 -30.57 2.98 -1.71
N GLU A 143 -29.65 2.13 -2.18
CA GLU A 143 -29.19 0.96 -1.42
C GLU A 143 -28.43 1.42 -0.17
N ASP A 144 -28.62 0.73 0.95
CA ASP A 144 -27.86 0.99 2.16
C ASP A 144 -26.46 0.40 2.01
N VAL A 145 -25.45 1.26 2.05
CA VAL A 145 -24.04 0.90 1.91
C VAL A 145 -23.34 1.07 3.24
N GLU A 146 -22.60 0.05 3.64
CA GLU A 146 -21.67 0.10 4.75
C GLU A 146 -20.25 0.26 4.20
N LEU A 147 -19.50 1.22 4.72
CA LEU A 147 -18.10 1.44 4.41
C LEU A 147 -17.26 1.37 5.68
N ILE A 148 -16.30 0.44 5.72
CA ILE A 148 -15.24 0.44 6.72
C ILE A 148 -14.19 1.45 6.28
N ASP A 149 -14.34 2.71 6.73
CA ASP A 149 -13.47 3.80 6.29
C ASP A 149 -12.02 3.61 6.75
N SER A 150 -11.81 2.96 7.90
CA SER A 150 -10.47 2.74 8.45
C SER A 150 -9.84 1.40 8.04
N ASP A 151 -10.39 0.68 7.07
CA ASP A 151 -9.90 -0.66 6.71
C ASP A 151 -8.40 -0.65 6.35
N GLY A 152 -7.61 -1.16 7.29
CA GLY A 152 -6.17 -1.31 7.15
C GLY A 152 -5.32 -0.08 7.47
N TYR A 153 -5.88 0.99 8.07
CA TYR A 153 -5.05 2.10 8.53
C TYR A 153 -5.34 2.56 9.96
N GLY A 154 -4.35 3.21 10.54
CA GLY A 154 -4.38 3.84 11.85
C GLY A 154 -3.64 5.18 11.84
N LEU A 155 -3.41 5.74 13.03
CA LEU A 155 -2.86 7.07 13.21
C LEU A 155 -1.59 7.04 14.06
N MET A 156 -0.60 7.84 13.72
CA MET A 156 0.59 8.09 14.53
C MET A 156 0.72 9.57 14.85
N LEU A 157 1.16 9.88 16.06
CA LEU A 157 1.47 11.27 16.44
C LEU A 157 2.63 11.83 15.61
N PRO A 158 2.67 13.15 15.37
CA PRO A 158 3.79 13.80 14.70
C PRO A 158 5.15 13.55 15.36
N SER A 159 5.20 13.41 16.68
CA SER A 159 6.41 13.07 17.44
C SER A 159 6.94 11.68 17.07
N LEU A 160 6.05 10.70 16.97
CA LEU A 160 6.41 9.35 16.54
C LEU A 160 6.87 9.32 15.08
N ALA A 161 6.16 10.02 14.19
CA ALA A 161 6.55 10.16 12.78
C ALA A 161 7.95 10.76 12.62
N GLN A 162 8.27 11.78 13.42
CA GLN A 162 9.60 12.41 13.47
C GLN A 162 10.67 11.43 13.95
N ARG A 163 10.43 10.73 15.07
CA ARG A 163 11.37 9.75 15.65
C ARG A 163 11.67 8.63 14.64
N TRP A 164 10.65 8.01 14.07
CA TRP A 164 10.84 6.94 13.07
C TRP A 164 11.50 7.44 11.79
N SER A 165 11.22 8.66 11.36
CA SER A 165 11.91 9.26 10.21
C SER A 165 13.41 9.39 10.47
N GLN A 166 13.81 9.79 11.66
CA GLN A 166 15.23 9.88 12.06
C GLN A 166 15.89 8.50 12.14
N GLU A 167 15.23 7.52 12.74
CA GLU A 167 15.72 6.13 12.81
C GLU A 167 15.91 5.49 11.45
N LEU A 168 15.06 5.84 10.47
CA LEU A 168 15.16 5.38 9.10
C LEU A 168 16.15 6.20 8.24
N GLY A 169 16.78 7.23 8.80
CA GLY A 169 17.72 8.10 8.09
C GLY A 169 17.07 8.98 7.02
N LEU A 170 15.78 9.33 7.21
CA LEU A 170 15.08 10.23 6.29
C LEU A 170 15.43 11.68 6.62
N ASP A 171 15.54 12.51 5.59
CA ASP A 171 15.77 13.97 5.71
C ASP A 171 14.45 14.77 5.76
N TYR A 172 13.33 14.09 5.99
CA TYR A 172 11.98 14.65 6.10
C TYR A 172 11.15 13.85 7.10
N VAL A 173 10.07 14.46 7.61
CA VAL A 173 9.09 13.76 8.44
C VAL A 173 8.06 13.09 7.53
N MET A 174 7.90 11.76 7.66
CA MET A 174 6.99 10.99 6.83
C MET A 174 5.52 11.34 7.10
N SER A 175 4.70 11.40 6.05
CA SER A 175 3.24 11.56 6.16
C SER A 175 2.53 10.28 6.60
N GLY A 176 3.17 9.15 6.41
CA GLY A 176 2.66 7.83 6.77
C GLY A 176 3.67 6.74 6.47
N ALA A 177 3.46 5.58 7.06
CA ALA A 177 4.30 4.39 6.91
C ALA A 177 3.46 3.11 6.93
N ASN A 178 3.88 2.11 6.16
CA ASN A 178 3.44 0.74 6.41
C ASN A 178 4.10 0.22 7.68
N THR A 179 3.34 -0.52 8.46
CA THR A 179 3.82 -1.15 9.68
C THR A 179 3.73 -2.66 9.60
N ARG A 180 4.61 -3.33 10.34
CA ARG A 180 4.65 -4.78 10.50
C ARG A 180 5.05 -5.14 11.91
N PHE A 181 4.22 -5.93 12.53
CA PHE A 181 4.50 -6.62 13.78
C PHE A 181 3.90 -8.03 13.71
N SER A 182 3.87 -8.81 14.79
CA SER A 182 3.19 -10.10 14.73
C SER A 182 1.69 -9.90 14.54
N TRP A 183 1.09 -10.52 13.51
CA TRP A 183 -0.32 -10.38 13.12
C TRP A 183 -0.76 -8.94 12.77
N GLU A 184 0.15 -7.98 12.79
CA GLU A 184 -0.14 -6.58 12.45
C GLU A 184 0.33 -6.27 11.04
N LYS A 185 -0.56 -5.67 10.27
CA LYS A 185 -0.31 -5.17 8.91
C LYS A 185 -1.21 -3.98 8.62
N GLY A 186 -0.63 -2.87 8.22
CA GLY A 186 -1.40 -1.73 7.76
C GLY A 186 -0.54 -0.54 7.41
N MET A 187 -1.23 0.58 7.21
CA MET A 187 -0.65 1.92 7.13
C MET A 187 -0.93 2.66 8.42
N VAL A 188 -0.03 3.53 8.81
CA VAL A 188 -0.29 4.55 9.82
C VAL A 188 0.01 5.91 9.24
N PHE A 189 -0.91 6.86 9.43
CA PHE A 189 -0.78 8.21 8.91
C PHE A 189 -0.53 9.20 10.04
N CYS A 190 0.28 10.22 9.76
CA CYS A 190 0.61 11.25 10.72
C CYS A 190 -0.59 12.18 10.94
N PHE A 191 -1.20 12.10 12.12
CA PHE A 191 -2.33 12.93 12.52
C PHE A 191 -2.27 13.23 14.02
N ASP A 192 -2.53 14.48 14.39
CA ASP A 192 -2.51 14.89 15.80
C ASP A 192 -3.86 14.60 16.49
N PHE A 193 -4.04 13.34 16.88
CA PHE A 193 -5.24 12.91 17.58
C PHE A 193 -5.34 13.45 19.02
N LEU A 194 -4.23 13.92 19.59
CA LEU A 194 -4.27 14.61 20.90
C LEU A 194 -4.81 16.03 20.75
N GLU A 195 -4.43 16.74 19.68
CA GLU A 195 -5.04 18.03 19.36
C GLU A 195 -6.55 17.86 19.12
N PHE A 196 -6.98 16.78 18.43
CA PHE A 196 -8.38 16.45 18.24
C PHE A 196 -9.10 16.17 19.57
N ALA A 197 -8.50 15.38 20.45
CA ALA A 197 -9.01 15.08 21.78
C ALA A 197 -9.30 16.36 22.57
N ASP A 198 -8.33 17.29 22.59
CA ASP A 198 -8.41 18.54 23.36
C ASP A 198 -9.37 19.55 22.74
N LYS A 199 -9.39 19.71 21.41
CA LYS A 199 -10.16 20.77 20.74
C LYS A 199 -11.56 20.36 20.32
N VAL A 200 -11.78 19.08 20.03
CA VAL A 200 -13.03 18.60 19.45
C VAL A 200 -13.78 17.67 20.40
N ALA A 201 -13.10 16.67 20.96
CA ALA A 201 -13.74 15.69 21.81
C ALA A 201 -13.91 16.16 23.28
N GLY A 202 -13.05 17.05 23.76
CA GLY A 202 -13.06 17.54 25.15
C GLY A 202 -12.63 16.49 26.20
N THR A 203 -12.09 15.36 25.76
CA THR A 203 -11.58 14.29 26.62
C THR A 203 -10.45 13.55 25.91
N ARG A 204 -9.52 12.98 26.65
CA ARG A 204 -8.47 12.08 26.14
C ARG A 204 -8.76 10.61 26.44
N ILE A 205 -9.90 10.31 27.05
CA ILE A 205 -10.28 8.93 27.38
C ILE A 205 -11.11 8.36 26.23
N ILE A 206 -10.70 7.20 25.73
CA ILE A 206 -11.42 6.42 24.71
C ILE A 206 -11.59 4.97 25.19
N LYS A 207 -12.35 4.18 24.45
CA LYS A 207 -12.41 2.72 24.64
C LYS A 207 -11.60 1.99 23.59
N ASP A 208 -10.77 1.05 24.03
CA ASP A 208 -10.05 0.16 23.12
C ASP A 208 -10.98 -0.92 22.50
N ALA A 209 -10.43 -1.75 21.62
CA ALA A 209 -11.17 -2.82 20.96
C ALA A 209 -11.69 -3.89 21.93
N TRP A 210 -11.11 -4.02 23.13
CA TRP A 210 -11.57 -4.94 24.18
C TRP A 210 -12.54 -4.29 25.16
N GLY A 211 -12.86 -2.99 24.97
CA GLY A 211 -13.79 -2.23 25.79
C GLY A 211 -13.20 -1.58 27.05
N ASN A 212 -11.88 -1.59 27.20
CA ASN A 212 -11.19 -0.93 28.30
C ASN A 212 -11.06 0.58 28.05
N GLU A 213 -11.11 1.37 29.11
CA GLU A 213 -10.81 2.80 29.05
C GLU A 213 -9.28 3.02 28.94
N VAL A 214 -8.88 3.86 27.99
CA VAL A 214 -7.49 4.19 27.71
C VAL A 214 -7.31 5.71 27.67
N ASP A 215 -6.34 6.23 28.41
CA ASP A 215 -5.93 7.63 28.35
C ASP A 215 -4.90 7.81 27.21
N LEU A 216 -5.28 8.56 26.20
CA LEU A 216 -4.44 8.83 25.03
C LEU A 216 -3.18 9.67 25.33
N SER A 217 -3.07 10.27 26.50
CA SER A 217 -1.89 11.09 26.89
C SER A 217 -0.57 10.32 26.81
N ASN A 218 -0.63 8.99 26.93
CA ASN A 218 0.52 8.09 26.85
C ASN A 218 0.54 7.23 25.58
N ILE A 219 -0.28 7.54 24.59
CA ILE A 219 -0.40 6.79 23.34
C ILE A 219 0.23 7.58 22.20
N GLU A 220 1.12 6.96 21.45
CA GLU A 220 1.74 7.53 20.26
C GLU A 220 1.17 6.93 18.94
N LEU A 221 0.57 5.73 19.04
CA LEU A 221 0.10 4.97 17.90
C LEU A 221 -1.31 4.42 18.14
N ILE A 222 -2.22 4.73 17.24
CA ILE A 222 -3.54 4.12 17.14
C ILE A 222 -3.52 3.11 16.00
N LEU A 223 -3.89 1.88 16.28
CA LEU A 223 -4.17 0.83 15.30
C LEU A 223 -5.66 0.53 15.29
N THR A 224 -6.16 0.00 14.19
CA THR A 224 -7.55 -0.47 14.07
C THR A 224 -7.64 -1.98 14.13
N THR A 225 -8.84 -2.50 14.41
CA THR A 225 -9.10 -3.95 14.45
C THR A 225 -8.82 -4.62 13.10
N SER A 226 -8.98 -3.90 11.99
CA SER A 226 -8.59 -4.38 10.65
C SER A 226 -7.08 -4.50 10.45
N GLN A 227 -6.26 -3.73 11.18
CA GLN A 227 -4.80 -3.83 11.14
C GLN A 227 -4.25 -4.95 12.02
N LEU A 228 -4.71 -5.05 13.27
CA LEU A 228 -4.29 -6.12 14.18
C LEU A 228 -5.14 -7.36 13.91
N LYS A 229 -4.66 -8.18 12.98
CA LYS A 229 -5.33 -9.44 12.64
C LYS A 229 -5.36 -10.35 13.88
N LEU A 230 -6.47 -11.06 14.08
CA LEU A 230 -6.66 -11.97 15.22
C LEU A 230 -6.61 -11.28 16.61
N TRP A 231 -6.91 -9.97 16.67
CA TRP A 231 -6.90 -9.21 17.91
C TRP A 231 -7.78 -9.83 19.00
N ASP A 232 -8.93 -10.39 18.61
CA ASP A 232 -9.89 -11.07 19.49
C ASP A 232 -9.39 -12.41 20.05
N SER A 233 -8.25 -12.91 19.57
CA SER A 233 -7.56 -14.10 20.10
C SER A 233 -6.63 -13.78 21.28
N TYR A 234 -6.61 -12.53 21.73
CA TYR A 234 -5.87 -12.05 22.89
C TYR A 234 -6.83 -11.40 23.90
N LYS A 235 -6.46 -11.41 25.17
CA LYS A 235 -7.29 -10.86 26.26
C LYS A 235 -7.24 -9.33 26.33
N SER A 236 -6.14 -8.74 25.86
CA SER A 236 -5.88 -7.30 25.84
C SER A 236 -4.72 -7.02 24.89
N PHE A 237 -4.46 -5.73 24.61
CA PHE A 237 -3.25 -5.33 23.91
C PHE A 237 -1.97 -5.72 24.65
N ASP A 238 -1.94 -5.60 25.98
CA ASP A 238 -0.78 -5.98 26.78
C ASP A 238 -0.48 -7.48 26.69
N ASP A 239 -1.49 -8.34 26.69
CA ASP A 239 -1.34 -9.79 26.47
C ASP A 239 -0.70 -10.08 25.10
N TYR A 240 -1.17 -9.40 24.05
CA TYR A 240 -0.60 -9.50 22.70
C TYR A 240 0.87 -9.01 22.67
N LEU A 241 1.16 -7.84 23.24
CA LEU A 241 2.48 -7.23 23.26
C LEU A 241 3.49 -8.10 24.03
N ASP A 242 3.11 -8.62 25.18
CA ASP A 242 3.94 -9.51 25.97
C ASP A 242 4.33 -10.77 25.19
N ASN A 243 3.39 -11.35 24.45
CA ASN A 243 3.70 -12.48 23.59
C ASN A 243 4.64 -12.11 22.44
N CYS A 244 4.47 -10.93 21.83
CA CYS A 244 5.37 -10.43 20.81
C CYS A 244 6.82 -10.28 21.36
N LEU A 245 6.97 -9.67 22.51
CA LEU A 245 8.27 -9.44 23.15
C LEU A 245 8.94 -10.77 23.56
N LYS A 246 8.19 -11.70 24.16
CA LYS A 246 8.68 -13.04 24.50
C LYS A 246 9.15 -13.83 23.27
N ASN A 247 8.53 -13.64 22.12
CA ASN A 247 8.91 -14.28 20.88
C ASN A 247 9.97 -13.52 20.07
N GLY A 248 10.47 -12.39 20.60
CA GLY A 248 11.53 -11.59 19.99
C GLY A 248 11.10 -10.87 18.70
N TYR A 249 9.81 -10.54 18.58
CA TYR A 249 9.35 -9.70 17.47
C TYR A 249 9.78 -8.24 17.67
N THR A 250 10.11 -7.60 16.54
CA THR A 250 10.45 -6.16 16.50
C THR A 250 9.44 -5.45 15.62
N PHE A 251 9.04 -4.26 16.01
CA PHE A 251 8.22 -3.39 15.18
C PHE A 251 9.04 -2.95 13.95
N GLY A 252 8.45 -2.97 12.78
CA GLY A 252 9.19 -2.70 11.55
C GLY A 252 8.41 -1.93 10.51
N ILE A 253 9.13 -1.17 9.70
CA ILE A 253 8.58 -0.36 8.60
C ILE A 253 9.09 -0.91 7.26
N PRO A 254 8.20 -1.49 6.43
CA PRO A 254 8.53 -1.93 5.07
C PRO A 254 8.66 -0.77 4.08
N LYS A 255 7.81 0.26 4.22
CA LYS A 255 7.71 1.37 3.26
C LYS A 255 7.18 2.62 3.96
N VAL A 256 7.62 3.78 3.50
CA VAL A 256 7.14 5.11 3.94
C VAL A 256 6.52 5.88 2.78
N CYS A 257 5.66 6.84 3.10
CA CYS A 257 5.22 7.84 2.13
C CYS A 257 6.43 8.65 1.65
N PRO A 258 6.53 8.97 0.35
CA PRO A 258 7.67 9.68 -0.20
C PRO A 258 7.72 11.15 0.30
N LYS A 259 8.89 11.78 0.24
CA LYS A 259 9.07 13.20 0.54
C LYS A 259 8.23 14.10 -0.36
N LYS A 260 8.17 13.76 -1.65
CA LYS A 260 7.40 14.48 -2.66
C LYS A 260 6.74 13.51 -3.62
N LEU A 261 5.57 13.87 -4.11
CA LEU A 261 4.92 13.15 -5.20
C LEU A 261 5.55 13.54 -6.54
N GLU A 262 5.52 12.62 -7.49
CA GLU A 262 6.05 12.83 -8.83
C GLU A 262 5.11 13.68 -9.69
N ASN A 263 5.66 14.34 -10.72
CA ASN A 263 4.87 15.20 -11.60
C ASN A 263 4.30 14.46 -12.80
N GLU A 264 4.89 13.35 -13.18
CA GLU A 264 4.57 12.60 -14.40
C GLU A 264 4.66 11.10 -14.14
N ARG A 265 3.77 10.34 -14.76
CA ARG A 265 3.74 8.88 -14.72
C ARG A 265 3.32 8.29 -16.05
N TYR A 266 3.54 6.99 -16.21
CA TYR A 266 2.99 6.22 -17.30
C TYR A 266 1.69 5.55 -16.84
N LEU A 267 0.66 5.66 -17.68
CA LEU A 267 -0.56 4.88 -17.52
C LEU A 267 -0.26 3.40 -17.80
N ASN A 268 -1.16 2.55 -17.34
CA ASN A 268 -1.13 1.13 -17.66
C ASN A 268 -2.22 0.86 -18.72
N TYR A 269 -2.09 -0.23 -19.47
CA TYR A 269 -3.02 -0.60 -20.54
C TYR A 269 -4.46 -0.76 -20.04
N GLN A 270 -4.66 -1.25 -18.80
CA GLN A 270 -5.99 -1.41 -18.21
C GLN A 270 -6.70 -0.06 -18.04
N PHE A 271 -5.97 0.99 -17.73
CA PHE A 271 -6.54 2.32 -17.51
C PHE A 271 -7.11 2.90 -18.80
N ILE A 272 -6.37 2.79 -19.90
CA ILE A 272 -6.78 3.35 -21.19
C ILE A 272 -7.94 2.60 -21.82
N GLN A 273 -7.99 1.28 -21.73
CA GLN A 273 -9.05 0.48 -22.35
C GLN A 273 -10.44 0.75 -21.74
N SER A 274 -10.51 1.41 -20.58
CA SER A 274 -11.76 1.78 -19.93
C SER A 274 -12.42 3.04 -20.53
N PHE A 275 -11.72 3.74 -21.43
CA PHE A 275 -12.22 4.97 -22.05
C PHE A 275 -12.70 4.75 -23.48
N LYS A 276 -13.73 5.50 -23.84
CA LYS A 276 -14.19 5.67 -25.24
C LYS A 276 -13.70 7.03 -25.74
N LEU A 277 -12.52 7.07 -26.34
CA LEU A 277 -11.88 8.32 -26.81
C LEU A 277 -12.04 8.43 -28.34
N THR A 278 -12.15 9.67 -28.82
CA THR A 278 -12.05 9.96 -30.28
C THR A 278 -10.60 9.96 -30.70
N ASP A 279 -10.34 9.90 -32.02
CA ASP A 279 -8.97 9.92 -32.55
C ASP A 279 -8.25 11.21 -32.16
N GLU A 280 -8.91 12.38 -32.16
CA GLU A 280 -8.35 13.65 -31.74
C GLU A 280 -7.96 13.65 -30.25
N GLN A 281 -8.79 13.03 -29.42
CA GLN A 281 -8.51 12.88 -27.98
C GLN A 281 -7.31 11.95 -27.73
N ILE A 282 -7.21 10.89 -28.52
CA ILE A 282 -6.05 9.98 -28.48
C ILE A 282 -4.79 10.73 -28.93
N GLU A 283 -4.85 11.49 -30.04
CA GLU A 283 -3.73 12.30 -30.49
C GLU A 283 -3.27 13.29 -29.42
N GLU A 284 -4.18 14.02 -28.78
CA GLU A 284 -3.86 14.93 -27.67
C GLU A 284 -3.18 14.18 -26.53
N LEU A 285 -3.75 13.05 -26.11
CA LEU A 285 -3.29 12.28 -24.95
C LEU A 285 -1.90 11.68 -25.13
N ILE A 286 -1.52 11.28 -26.36
CA ILE A 286 -0.22 10.64 -26.64
C ILE A 286 0.90 11.64 -26.91
N GLN A 287 0.62 12.94 -27.09
CA GLN A 287 1.66 13.95 -27.41
C GLN A 287 2.85 13.98 -26.45
N PRO A 288 2.66 13.89 -25.11
CA PRO A 288 3.81 13.85 -24.19
C PRO A 288 4.71 12.65 -24.44
N THR A 289 4.14 11.48 -24.80
CA THR A 289 4.90 10.26 -25.11
C THR A 289 5.66 10.39 -26.43
N ILE A 290 5.01 10.96 -27.47
CA ILE A 290 5.64 11.19 -28.77
C ILE A 290 6.82 12.17 -28.61
N LYS A 291 6.61 13.25 -27.86
CA LYS A 291 7.66 14.22 -27.57
C LYS A 291 8.85 13.59 -26.85
N GLU A 292 8.61 12.81 -25.81
CA GLU A 292 9.64 12.06 -25.08
C GLU A 292 10.47 11.19 -26.03
N ILE A 293 9.83 10.40 -26.89
CA ILE A 293 10.50 9.51 -27.85
C ILE A 293 11.31 10.31 -28.88
N LYS A 294 10.75 11.41 -29.40
CA LYS A 294 11.46 12.29 -30.35
C LYS A 294 12.68 12.94 -29.72
N ASP A 295 12.58 13.41 -28.49
CA ASP A 295 13.67 14.04 -27.76
C ASP A 295 14.84 13.07 -27.56
N ILE A 296 14.54 11.79 -27.25
CA ILE A 296 15.58 10.77 -27.06
C ILE A 296 16.19 10.34 -28.40
N LEU A 297 15.38 10.22 -29.46
CA LEU A 297 15.85 9.95 -30.82
C LEU A 297 16.75 11.05 -31.34
N GLY A 298 16.54 12.31 -30.91
CA GLY A 298 17.38 13.45 -31.20
C GLY A 298 18.75 13.46 -30.50
N LEU A 299 19.07 12.41 -29.72
CA LEU A 299 20.31 12.26 -28.97
C LEU A 299 20.55 13.36 -27.93
N ASP A 300 19.49 13.87 -27.30
CA ASP A 300 19.61 14.73 -26.13
C ASP A 300 20.10 13.87 -24.96
N TYR A 301 21.36 14.07 -24.54
CA TYR A 301 21.99 13.26 -23.51
C TYR A 301 21.32 13.39 -22.14
N LYS A 302 20.81 14.60 -21.79
CA LYS A 302 20.11 14.82 -20.51
C LYS A 302 18.82 14.02 -20.44
N LYS A 303 18.04 14.08 -21.53
CA LYS A 303 16.80 13.29 -21.64
C LYS A 303 17.08 11.79 -21.75
N SER A 304 18.19 11.42 -22.41
CA SER A 304 18.63 10.02 -22.47
C SER A 304 18.99 9.47 -21.08
N ILE A 305 19.63 10.26 -20.23
CA ILE A 305 19.90 9.88 -18.82
C ILE A 305 18.60 9.60 -18.07
N LEU A 306 17.62 10.51 -18.18
CA LEU A 306 16.31 10.34 -17.56
C LEU A 306 15.60 9.06 -18.05
N PHE A 307 15.64 8.83 -19.35
CA PHE A 307 15.05 7.67 -19.98
C PHE A 307 15.72 6.35 -19.56
N LEU A 308 17.06 6.31 -19.57
CA LEU A 308 17.83 5.12 -19.15
C LEU A 308 17.61 4.77 -17.69
N LYS A 309 17.39 5.76 -16.84
CA LYS A 309 17.08 5.54 -15.44
C LYS A 309 15.70 4.93 -15.24
N GLY A 310 14.76 5.14 -16.16
CA GLY A 310 13.39 4.61 -16.10
C GLY A 310 12.53 5.24 -15.00
N MET A 311 13.00 6.31 -14.36
CA MET A 311 12.31 7.04 -13.30
C MET A 311 12.44 8.54 -13.53
N PHE A 312 11.47 9.28 -13.00
CA PHE A 312 11.57 10.73 -12.97
C PHE A 312 12.67 11.14 -11.99
N LEU A 313 13.65 11.93 -12.47
CA LEU A 313 14.68 12.48 -11.61
C LEU A 313 14.11 13.62 -10.78
N ASN A 314 14.43 13.60 -9.50
CA ASN A 314 14.28 14.70 -8.58
C ASN A 314 15.62 14.91 -7.85
N GLU A 315 15.72 15.99 -7.08
CA GLU A 315 16.93 16.33 -6.33
C GLU A 315 17.36 15.21 -5.37
N ASP A 316 16.38 14.46 -4.81
CA ASP A 316 16.60 13.44 -3.80
C ASP A 316 17.12 12.12 -4.39
N ASN A 317 16.88 11.86 -5.70
CA ASN A 317 17.25 10.59 -6.33
C ASN A 317 18.31 10.72 -7.42
N LEU A 318 18.82 11.93 -7.69
CA LEU A 318 19.83 12.21 -8.71
C LEU A 318 21.09 11.35 -8.51
N TRP A 319 21.50 11.15 -7.28
CA TRP A 319 22.71 10.42 -6.90
C TRP A 319 22.52 8.89 -6.88
N LYS A 320 21.30 8.42 -6.90
CA LYS A 320 20.96 6.97 -6.87
C LYS A 320 20.79 6.40 -8.28
N VAL A 321 21.66 6.78 -9.21
CA VAL A 321 21.62 6.24 -10.57
C VAL A 321 22.33 4.89 -10.59
N GLU A 322 21.58 3.80 -10.73
CA GLU A 322 22.13 2.43 -10.80
C GLU A 322 22.50 2.00 -12.22
N ASN A 323 21.93 2.65 -13.24
CA ASN A 323 22.15 2.30 -14.64
C ASN A 323 23.52 2.80 -15.12
N ASP A 324 24.40 1.89 -15.51
CA ASP A 324 25.78 2.21 -15.90
C ASP A 324 25.86 3.08 -17.18
N PHE A 325 24.92 2.94 -18.11
CA PHE A 325 24.86 3.82 -19.30
C PHE A 325 24.47 5.25 -18.91
N ALA A 326 23.54 5.40 -17.96
CA ALA A 326 23.21 6.72 -17.44
C ALA A 326 24.39 7.34 -16.69
N LYS A 327 25.14 6.56 -15.90
CA LYS A 327 26.39 7.01 -15.24
C LYS A 327 27.43 7.45 -16.27
N ALA A 328 27.64 6.67 -17.32
CA ALA A 328 28.58 7.01 -18.38
C ALA A 328 28.24 8.35 -19.03
N LEU A 329 26.98 8.59 -19.37
CA LEU A 329 26.50 9.87 -19.92
C LEU A 329 26.59 11.04 -18.94
N MET A 330 26.53 10.81 -17.64
CA MET A 330 26.71 11.84 -16.61
C MET A 330 28.19 12.25 -16.50
N VAL A 331 29.12 11.31 -16.70
CA VAL A 331 30.56 11.54 -16.63
C VAL A 331 31.05 12.18 -17.92
N ASP A 332 30.62 11.65 -19.06
CA ASP A 332 30.99 12.15 -20.38
C ASP A 332 29.79 12.17 -21.33
N PRO A 333 29.20 13.34 -21.61
CA PRO A 333 28.10 13.49 -22.55
C PRO A 333 28.36 12.97 -23.97
N GLU A 334 29.63 12.97 -24.42
CA GLU A 334 30.01 12.45 -25.74
C GLU A 334 29.81 10.94 -25.89
N MET A 335 29.69 10.22 -24.78
CA MET A 335 29.33 8.80 -24.79
C MET A 335 27.98 8.53 -25.45
N ILE A 336 27.14 9.55 -25.65
CA ILE A 336 25.89 9.42 -26.45
C ILE A 336 26.17 9.00 -27.89
N ASN A 337 27.38 9.30 -28.41
CA ASN A 337 27.84 8.97 -29.76
C ASN A 337 28.47 7.57 -29.84
N ASP A 338 28.80 6.94 -28.71
CA ASP A 338 29.30 5.58 -28.68
C ASP A 338 28.29 4.57 -29.27
N PRO A 339 28.71 3.70 -30.23
CA PRO A 339 27.79 2.78 -30.90
C PRO A 339 27.08 1.83 -29.96
N PHE A 340 27.69 1.40 -28.86
CA PHE A 340 27.11 0.48 -27.89
C PHE A 340 26.04 1.18 -27.04
N VAL A 341 26.34 2.41 -26.56
CA VAL A 341 25.39 3.26 -25.83
C VAL A 341 24.19 3.59 -26.70
N ARG A 342 24.40 4.00 -27.95
CA ARG A 342 23.34 4.29 -28.94
C ARG A 342 22.46 3.07 -29.20
N ASN A 343 23.05 1.89 -29.40
CA ASN A 343 22.30 0.67 -29.61
C ASN A 343 21.44 0.33 -28.38
N ARG A 344 21.96 0.51 -27.18
CA ARG A 344 21.21 0.29 -25.92
C ARG A 344 20.02 1.23 -25.83
N ILE A 345 20.22 2.52 -26.07
CA ILE A 345 19.14 3.52 -26.09
C ILE A 345 18.10 3.14 -27.15
N TYR A 346 18.53 2.78 -28.34
CA TYR A 346 17.63 2.37 -29.43
C TYR A 346 16.79 1.14 -29.06
N GLN A 347 17.36 0.13 -28.44
CA GLN A 347 16.60 -1.05 -27.97
C GLN A 347 15.55 -0.67 -26.95
N MET A 348 15.88 0.24 -26.01
CA MET A 348 14.94 0.73 -25.02
C MET A 348 13.83 1.57 -25.65
N ILE A 349 14.13 2.40 -26.64
CA ILE A 349 13.12 3.15 -27.41
C ILE A 349 12.16 2.20 -28.11
N ARG A 350 12.67 1.14 -28.76
CA ARG A 350 11.81 0.13 -29.41
C ARG A 350 10.84 -0.54 -28.41
N LYS A 351 11.34 -0.85 -27.20
CA LYS A 351 10.49 -1.35 -26.12
C LYS A 351 9.46 -0.29 -25.73
N ARG A 352 9.87 0.95 -25.53
CA ARG A 352 9.00 2.07 -25.14
C ARG A 352 7.89 2.33 -26.16
N ILE A 353 8.18 2.21 -27.47
CA ILE A 353 7.17 2.31 -28.51
C ILE A 353 6.18 1.15 -28.44
N LYS A 354 6.66 -0.08 -28.18
CA LYS A 354 5.76 -1.23 -27.99
C LYS A 354 4.85 -1.02 -26.78
N ASP A 355 5.38 -0.55 -25.68
CA ASP A 355 4.64 -0.26 -24.46
C ASP A 355 3.59 0.85 -24.71
N ALA A 356 3.96 1.90 -25.44
CA ALA A 356 3.03 2.99 -25.82
C ALA A 356 1.85 2.48 -26.68
N LYS A 357 2.11 1.54 -27.60
CA LYS A 357 1.06 0.94 -28.45
C LYS A 357 -0.01 0.18 -27.68
N ILE A 358 0.30 -0.28 -26.48
CA ILE A 358 -0.65 -0.96 -25.58
C ILE A 358 -1.17 -0.04 -24.49
N GLY A 359 -1.00 1.29 -24.62
CA GLY A 359 -1.57 2.26 -23.70
C GLY A 359 -0.69 2.66 -22.51
N VAL A 360 0.57 2.23 -22.47
CA VAL A 360 1.54 2.71 -21.47
C VAL A 360 2.07 4.07 -21.93
N ILE A 361 1.28 5.11 -21.71
CA ILE A 361 1.54 6.47 -22.18
C ILE A 361 1.80 7.42 -21.02
N LYS A 362 2.58 8.45 -21.29
CA LYS A 362 3.01 9.46 -20.31
C LYS A 362 1.91 10.48 -20.06
N VAL A 363 1.60 10.72 -18.81
CA VAL A 363 0.66 11.76 -18.38
C VAL A 363 1.22 12.55 -17.20
N ALA A 364 0.75 13.78 -17.02
CA ALA A 364 0.90 14.48 -15.76
C ALA A 364 0.12 13.71 -14.69
N GLY A 365 0.81 13.21 -13.68
CA GLY A 365 0.19 12.36 -12.67
C GLY A 365 1.18 11.80 -11.67
N ASN A 366 0.66 11.22 -10.61
CA ASN A 366 1.46 10.55 -9.58
C ASN A 366 0.73 9.38 -8.95
N TYR A 367 1.51 8.45 -8.40
CA TYR A 367 0.99 7.45 -7.48
C TYR A 367 1.03 8.00 -6.06
N SER A 368 -0.10 7.93 -5.38
CA SER A 368 -0.25 8.34 -4.00
C SER A 368 -0.91 7.23 -3.19
N ILE A 369 -0.37 6.95 -2.00
CA ILE A 369 -0.98 6.01 -1.05
C ILE A 369 -2.30 6.62 -0.59
N ILE A 370 -3.35 5.80 -0.54
CA ILE A 370 -4.68 6.22 -0.10
C ILE A 370 -4.85 6.03 1.40
N SER A 371 -5.61 6.94 2.01
CA SER A 371 -6.09 6.91 3.40
C SER A 371 -7.60 7.12 3.41
N GLY A 372 -8.30 6.61 4.42
CA GLY A 372 -9.61 7.13 4.77
C GLY A 372 -9.48 8.50 5.42
N ASP A 373 -10.60 9.04 5.91
CA ASP A 373 -10.62 10.33 6.58
C ASP A 373 -10.19 10.20 8.06
N PRO A 374 -8.96 10.64 8.44
CA PRO A 374 -8.49 10.53 9.82
C PRO A 374 -9.35 11.32 10.82
N TYR A 375 -10.04 12.36 10.36
CA TYR A 375 -11.00 13.10 11.19
C TYR A 375 -12.22 12.22 11.52
N SER A 376 -12.74 11.46 10.55
CA SER A 376 -13.81 10.47 10.76
C SER A 376 -13.39 9.39 11.74
N LEU A 377 -12.16 8.87 11.61
CA LEU A 377 -11.63 7.85 12.53
C LEU A 377 -11.56 8.41 13.96
N CYS A 378 -11.08 9.63 14.15
CA CYS A 378 -11.07 10.26 15.47
C CYS A 378 -12.50 10.46 16.01
N GLN A 379 -13.46 10.92 15.19
CA GLN A 379 -14.86 11.02 15.63
C GLN A 379 -15.40 9.66 16.11
N SER A 380 -15.10 8.58 15.38
CA SER A 380 -15.48 7.22 15.76
C SER A 380 -14.86 6.80 17.10
N MET A 381 -13.56 7.03 17.29
CA MET A 381 -12.82 6.69 18.51
C MET A 381 -13.44 7.32 19.78
N PHE A 382 -13.91 8.56 19.66
CA PHE A 382 -14.52 9.30 20.77
C PHE A 382 -16.04 9.12 20.85
N GLY A 383 -16.64 8.24 20.04
CA GLY A 383 -18.10 8.03 20.03
C GLY A 383 -18.89 9.26 19.58
N LEU A 384 -18.27 10.16 18.85
CA LEU A 384 -18.92 11.35 18.26
C LEU A 384 -19.70 10.95 16.99
N LYS A 385 -20.65 11.81 16.60
CA LYS A 385 -21.28 11.67 15.28
C LYS A 385 -20.23 11.80 14.18
N ILE A 386 -20.06 10.77 13.37
CA ILE A 386 -19.15 10.79 12.24
C ILE A 386 -19.71 11.73 11.16
N THR A 387 -18.94 12.71 10.75
CA THR A 387 -19.24 13.64 9.67
C THR A 387 -18.11 13.71 8.66
N GLY A 388 -16.87 13.50 9.13
CA GLY A 388 -15.67 13.74 8.35
C GLY A 388 -15.49 15.20 7.93
N LEU A 389 -14.45 15.47 7.19
CA LEU A 389 -14.23 16.78 6.57
C LEU A 389 -14.50 16.77 5.06
N LEU A 390 -14.47 15.61 4.43
CA LEU A 390 -14.71 15.41 3.00
C LEU A 390 -16.14 14.94 2.78
N LYS A 391 -16.76 15.43 1.70
CA LYS A 391 -18.09 15.00 1.24
C LYS A 391 -17.96 13.91 0.19
N ALA A 392 -19.06 13.20 -0.09
CA ALA A 392 -19.14 12.27 -1.22
C ALA A 392 -18.65 12.92 -2.52
N GLY A 393 -17.85 12.20 -3.30
CA GLY A 393 -17.24 12.70 -4.53
C GLY A 393 -16.02 13.60 -4.34
N GLU A 394 -15.52 13.76 -3.11
CA GLU A 394 -14.37 14.61 -2.80
C GLU A 394 -13.17 13.79 -2.31
N LEU A 395 -11.98 14.31 -2.57
CA LEU A 395 -10.72 13.88 -1.97
C LEU A 395 -9.88 15.09 -1.53
N TYR A 396 -8.95 14.85 -0.62
CA TYR A 396 -7.88 15.79 -0.29
C TYR A 396 -6.54 15.23 -0.72
N ASN A 397 -5.76 16.03 -1.45
CA ASN A 397 -4.37 15.72 -1.77
C ASN A 397 -3.60 17.03 -1.95
N LYS A 398 -2.62 17.27 -1.09
CA LYS A 398 -1.85 18.51 -1.03
C LYS A 398 -1.19 18.88 -2.37
N TYR A 399 -0.61 17.90 -3.08
CA TYR A 399 0.02 18.13 -4.38
C TYR A 399 -0.98 18.68 -5.42
N TRP A 400 -2.17 18.09 -5.52
CA TRP A 400 -3.18 18.51 -6.49
C TRP A 400 -3.83 19.84 -6.11
N ILE A 401 -3.92 20.14 -4.81
CA ILE A 401 -4.35 21.45 -4.30
C ILE A 401 -3.34 22.52 -4.71
N ASP A 402 -2.05 22.30 -4.47
CA ASP A 402 -0.98 23.24 -4.82
C ASP A 402 -0.87 23.45 -6.32
N LYS A 403 -1.21 22.46 -7.13
CA LYS A 403 -1.29 22.54 -8.59
C LYS A 403 -2.55 23.28 -9.09
N GLY A 404 -3.53 23.50 -8.25
CA GLY A 404 -4.80 24.15 -8.61
C GLY A 404 -5.75 23.25 -9.40
N ALA A 405 -5.64 21.92 -9.25
CA ALA A 405 -6.53 20.99 -9.90
C ALA A 405 -7.93 21.03 -9.24
N GLU A 406 -8.99 21.13 -10.06
CA GLU A 406 -10.37 21.07 -9.58
C GLU A 406 -10.87 19.63 -9.46
N TYR A 407 -10.52 18.80 -10.44
CA TYR A 407 -10.84 17.38 -10.49
C TYR A 407 -9.61 16.55 -10.87
N VAL A 408 -9.57 15.33 -10.38
CA VAL A 408 -8.62 14.32 -10.80
C VAL A 408 -9.34 13.03 -11.16
N THR A 409 -8.77 12.31 -12.12
CA THR A 409 -9.14 10.93 -12.40
C THR A 409 -8.24 10.01 -11.60
N CYS A 410 -8.85 9.04 -10.93
CA CYS A 410 -8.21 8.09 -10.04
C CYS A 410 -8.26 6.69 -10.64
N PHE A 411 -7.13 5.98 -10.61
CA PHE A 411 -6.99 4.63 -11.11
C PHE A 411 -6.33 3.73 -10.07
N ARG A 412 -6.82 2.51 -9.97
CA ARG A 412 -6.17 1.43 -9.22
C ARG A 412 -6.14 0.16 -10.07
N ALA A 413 -5.00 -0.52 -10.10
CA ALA A 413 -4.87 -1.84 -10.71
C ALA A 413 -4.94 -2.94 -9.62
N PRO A 414 -5.53 -4.10 -9.93
CA PRO A 414 -6.13 -4.50 -11.19
C PRO A 414 -7.51 -3.85 -11.41
N MET A 415 -7.91 -3.69 -12.68
CA MET A 415 -9.22 -3.19 -13.06
C MET A 415 -10.02 -4.31 -13.76
N THR A 416 -11.30 -4.40 -13.46
CA THR A 416 -12.22 -5.39 -14.03
C THR A 416 -13.31 -4.77 -14.90
N ALA A 417 -13.62 -3.49 -14.67
CA ALA A 417 -14.68 -2.78 -15.36
C ALA A 417 -14.37 -1.29 -15.55
N ALA A 418 -15.07 -0.64 -16.45
CA ALA A 418 -14.88 0.79 -16.75
C ALA A 418 -15.22 1.71 -15.56
N ASN A 419 -16.13 1.29 -14.69
CA ASN A 419 -16.49 2.02 -13.46
C ASN A 419 -15.42 1.95 -12.35
N ASN A 420 -14.33 1.20 -12.55
CA ASN A 420 -13.17 1.26 -11.66
C ASN A 420 -12.31 2.53 -11.88
N VAL A 421 -12.63 3.34 -12.87
CA VAL A 421 -12.04 4.68 -13.07
C VAL A 421 -12.97 5.70 -12.44
N ILE A 422 -12.46 6.44 -11.46
CA ILE A 422 -13.25 7.36 -10.65
C ILE A 422 -12.77 8.80 -10.86
N LYS A 423 -13.73 9.73 -10.97
CA LYS A 423 -13.46 11.16 -10.98
C LYS A 423 -13.84 11.77 -9.63
N LEU A 424 -12.88 12.40 -8.96
CA LEU A 424 -13.10 13.04 -7.67
C LEU A 424 -12.72 14.52 -7.73
N ARG A 425 -13.46 15.32 -6.99
CA ARG A 425 -13.20 16.74 -6.79
C ARG A 425 -12.07 16.89 -5.76
N VAL A 426 -11.13 17.77 -6.04
CA VAL A 426 -10.08 18.15 -5.09
C VAL A 426 -10.61 19.22 -4.15
N SER A 427 -10.79 18.86 -2.88
CA SER A 427 -11.34 19.78 -1.86
C SER A 427 -10.24 20.37 -0.99
N ASN A 428 -10.44 21.64 -0.59
CA ASN A 428 -9.48 22.39 0.19
C ASN A 428 -10.19 23.45 1.06
N THR A 429 -10.52 23.08 2.29
CA THR A 429 -11.06 24.02 3.29
C THR A 429 -10.00 24.38 4.33
N LYS A 430 -10.27 25.42 5.13
CA LYS A 430 -9.37 25.80 6.25
C LYS A 430 -9.23 24.66 7.28
N ASP A 431 -10.31 23.94 7.54
CA ASP A 431 -10.31 22.81 8.47
C ASP A 431 -9.48 21.66 7.92
N MET A 432 -9.60 21.32 6.61
CA MET A 432 -8.77 20.32 5.96
C MET A 432 -7.29 20.70 6.01
N GLN A 433 -6.95 21.96 5.72
CA GLN A 433 -5.57 22.46 5.80
C GLN A 433 -5.01 22.35 7.24
N HIS A 434 -5.84 22.57 8.23
CA HIS A 434 -5.44 22.47 9.64
C HIS A 434 -5.26 21.02 10.07
N TRP A 435 -6.25 20.16 9.85
CA TRP A 435 -6.26 18.80 10.35
C TRP A 435 -5.36 17.86 9.54
N TYR A 436 -5.27 18.03 8.21
CA TYR A 436 -4.46 17.18 7.33
C TYR A 436 -3.05 17.72 7.08
N LYS A 437 -2.59 18.71 7.85
CA LYS A 437 -1.30 19.42 7.66
C LYS A 437 -0.07 18.50 7.59
N TYR A 438 -0.12 17.33 8.21
CA TYR A 438 0.97 16.34 8.19
C TYR A 438 0.86 15.31 7.06
N MET A 439 -0.29 15.23 6.41
CA MET A 439 -0.56 14.24 5.35
C MET A 439 -0.31 14.81 3.95
N THR A 440 0.95 15.17 3.69
CA THR A 440 1.35 15.96 2.52
C THR A 440 1.54 15.16 1.23
N THR A 441 1.77 13.85 1.31
CA THR A 441 2.09 12.98 0.16
C THR A 441 1.21 11.72 0.06
N CYS A 442 0.06 11.75 0.70
CA CYS A 442 -0.99 10.73 0.57
C CYS A 442 -2.29 11.36 0.05
N THR A 443 -3.23 10.51 -0.34
CA THR A 443 -4.57 10.90 -0.77
C THR A 443 -5.56 10.49 0.29
N ILE A 444 -6.32 11.45 0.81
CA ILE A 444 -7.38 11.21 1.77
C ILE A 444 -8.69 11.10 1.00
N LEU A 445 -9.37 9.97 1.15
CA LEU A 445 -10.68 9.70 0.57
C LEU A 445 -11.78 10.06 1.57
N ASN A 446 -12.96 10.34 1.06
CA ASN A 446 -14.12 10.60 1.90
C ASN A 446 -14.72 9.30 2.45
N SER A 447 -15.50 9.41 3.52
CA SER A 447 -16.16 8.29 4.21
C SER A 447 -17.63 8.09 3.75
N TRP A 448 -18.06 8.71 2.62
CA TRP A 448 -19.47 8.88 2.28
C TRP A 448 -19.86 8.47 0.86
N ASP A 449 -19.03 7.73 0.17
CA ASP A 449 -19.34 7.19 -1.16
C ASP A 449 -18.71 5.81 -1.40
N THR A 450 -19.01 5.23 -2.54
CA THR A 450 -18.56 3.89 -2.93
C THR A 450 -17.21 3.88 -3.66
N THR A 451 -16.41 4.93 -3.60
CA THR A 451 -15.14 5.06 -4.33
C THR A 451 -14.22 3.86 -4.12
N THR A 452 -14.03 3.43 -2.87
CA THR A 452 -13.16 2.29 -2.56
C THR A 452 -13.74 0.96 -3.04
N HIS A 453 -15.06 0.77 -2.93
CA HIS A 453 -15.75 -0.40 -3.49
C HIS A 453 -15.61 -0.43 -5.02
N ALA A 454 -15.88 0.70 -5.70
CA ALA A 454 -15.79 0.82 -7.14
C ALA A 454 -14.37 0.62 -7.68
N THR A 455 -13.34 0.89 -6.91
CA THR A 455 -11.94 0.63 -7.25
C THR A 455 -11.46 -0.75 -6.83
N ASN A 456 -12.31 -1.76 -7.01
CA ASN A 456 -12.05 -3.17 -6.69
C ASN A 456 -11.75 -3.42 -5.20
N GLY A 457 -12.54 -2.82 -4.32
CA GLY A 457 -12.35 -2.96 -2.88
C GLY A 457 -10.95 -2.50 -2.47
N ALA A 458 -10.65 -1.23 -2.70
CA ALA A 458 -9.35 -0.67 -2.31
C ALA A 458 -9.23 -0.59 -0.79
N ASP A 459 -8.19 -1.23 -0.24
CA ASP A 459 -7.85 -1.17 1.18
C ASP A 459 -6.92 0.01 1.45
N LYS A 460 -6.93 0.53 2.68
CA LYS A 460 -6.02 1.61 3.09
C LYS A 460 -4.74 1.06 3.73
N ASP A 461 -4.41 -0.19 3.53
CA ASP A 461 -3.24 -0.89 4.07
C ASP A 461 -1.94 -0.67 3.26
N GLY A 462 -1.96 0.26 2.33
CA GLY A 462 -0.83 0.60 1.46
C GLY A 462 -1.17 0.61 -0.04
N ASP A 463 -2.44 0.49 -0.39
CA ASP A 463 -2.91 0.67 -1.76
C ASP A 463 -2.64 2.08 -2.27
N MET A 464 -2.43 2.18 -3.57
CA MET A 464 -2.11 3.45 -4.23
C MET A 464 -3.05 3.72 -5.38
N TYR A 465 -3.47 4.97 -5.50
CA TYR A 465 -4.10 5.46 -6.72
C TYR A 465 -3.09 6.19 -7.59
N LEU A 466 -3.16 5.96 -8.90
CA LEU A 466 -2.64 6.91 -9.87
C LEU A 466 -3.67 8.03 -10.03
N LEU A 467 -3.26 9.26 -9.75
CA LEU A 467 -4.08 10.46 -9.94
C LEU A 467 -3.55 11.28 -11.10
N THR A 468 -4.46 11.84 -11.89
CA THR A 468 -4.12 12.75 -12.99
C THR A 468 -5.21 13.81 -13.18
N ASP A 469 -4.79 15.05 -13.47
CA ASP A 469 -5.65 16.15 -13.88
C ASP A 469 -5.73 16.29 -15.41
N ASN A 470 -5.28 15.30 -16.15
CA ASN A 470 -5.32 15.32 -17.62
C ASN A 470 -6.75 15.57 -18.11
N LYS A 471 -6.93 16.66 -18.87
CA LYS A 471 -8.27 17.15 -19.27
C LYS A 471 -9.05 16.11 -20.10
N VAL A 472 -8.36 15.36 -20.96
CA VAL A 472 -9.00 14.32 -21.77
C VAL A 472 -9.53 13.20 -20.87
N LEU A 473 -8.74 12.75 -19.90
CA LEU A 473 -9.13 11.69 -18.98
C LEU A 473 -10.23 12.14 -18.02
N VAL A 474 -10.09 13.31 -17.40
CA VAL A 474 -11.09 13.86 -16.47
C VAL A 474 -12.44 14.07 -17.17
N LYS A 475 -12.44 14.56 -18.43
CA LYS A 475 -13.68 14.80 -19.20
C LYS A 475 -14.39 13.51 -19.57
N ASN A 476 -13.66 12.43 -19.85
CA ASN A 476 -14.21 11.16 -20.34
C ASN A 476 -14.36 10.11 -19.23
N THR A 477 -14.05 10.42 -17.98
CA THR A 477 -14.38 9.56 -16.84
C THR A 477 -15.88 9.68 -16.56
N LEU A 478 -16.56 8.56 -16.44
CA LEU A 478 -17.96 8.49 -16.07
C LEU A 478 -18.14 9.05 -14.65
N ASN A 479 -19.28 9.69 -14.41
CA ASN A 479 -19.63 10.21 -13.08
C ASN A 479 -20.31 9.13 -12.26
#